data_24242de160d03919237e57ba588ca673
#
_entry.id   24242de160d03919237e57ba588ca673
#
_cell.length_a   1.000
_cell.length_b   1.000
_cell.length_c   1.000
_cell.angle_alpha   90.00
_cell.angle_beta   90.00
_cell.angle_gamma   90.00
#
_symmetry.space_group_name_H-M   'P 1'
#
loop_
_entity.id
_entity.type
_entity.pdbx_description
1 polymer ?
#
loop_
_entity_poly.entity_id
_entity_poly.type
_entity_poly.pdbx_seq_one_letter_code
_entity_poly.pdbx_strand_id
1 'polypeptide(L)'
;AYCRQKSFIQEYGRMLLSGTLLAAGMILQTTETPLFQYRGAVLVWYLMAYLPVALPVLKEAWEELNRREYFNEFTLMFIATVGAFAIGEYPEGVAVMLFYSLGEHFQDKAVSKARRNIRSLLDIRPEKAAVIRNGQLVEVSPQEVQTEEVIEVKAGGRVPLDGTLCNESATFNTATLTGESLPRDIKKDEDVLAGMISTGRTVRIRVTRPFADSALSRILRMVQDASERKAPAELFIRKFARVYTPVVTALAVLIVLIPWLWSLCGDTFDYVFSDWLYRALVFLVVSCPCALVVSIPLSYFG
;
A
#
# COMPACT_ATOMS: atom_id res chain seq x y z
N ALA A 1 11.18 -1.92 5.95
CA ALA A 1 10.59 -1.85 4.60
C ALA A 1 10.75 -0.43 4.06
N TYR A 2 11.72 -0.24 3.16
CA TYR A 2 12.05 1.04 2.54
C TYR A 2 10.96 1.35 1.52
N CYS A 3 10.01 2.23 1.87
CA CYS A 3 9.04 2.77 0.94
C CYS A 3 9.78 3.71 -0.02
N ARG A 4 10.27 3.15 -1.13
CA ARG A 4 10.87 3.91 -2.22
C ARG A 4 9.74 4.71 -2.86
N GLN A 5 9.70 6.00 -2.58
CA GLN A 5 8.81 6.96 -3.23
C GLN A 5 9.26 7.06 -4.70
N LYS A 6 8.80 6.12 -5.52
CA LYS A 6 8.98 6.18 -6.97
C LYS A 6 8.34 7.46 -7.44
N SER A 7 9.04 8.24 -8.24
CA SER A 7 8.53 9.51 -8.75
C SER A 7 7.22 9.24 -9.50
N PHE A 8 6.14 9.80 -9.01
CA PHE A 8 4.77 9.75 -9.54
C PHE A 8 4.73 9.96 -11.08
N ILE A 9 5.54 10.87 -11.58
CA ILE A 9 5.67 11.20 -13.00
C ILE A 9 6.24 10.01 -13.82
N GLN A 10 7.15 9.22 -13.23
CA GLN A 10 7.77 8.08 -13.94
C GLN A 10 6.81 6.90 -14.12
N GLU A 11 5.96 6.62 -13.15
CA GLU A 11 5.00 5.50 -13.23
C GLU A 11 3.86 5.81 -14.20
N TYR A 12 3.27 7.01 -14.11
CA TYR A 12 2.27 7.44 -15.08
C TYR A 12 2.84 7.56 -16.51
N GLY A 13 4.06 8.05 -16.64
CA GLY A 13 4.74 8.14 -17.93
C GLY A 13 4.86 6.78 -18.62
N ARG A 14 5.18 5.72 -17.88
CA ARG A 14 5.28 4.35 -18.42
C ARG A 14 3.93 3.80 -18.88
N MET A 15 2.88 3.99 -18.07
CA MET A 15 1.52 3.54 -18.41
C MET A 15 0.96 4.31 -19.60
N LEU A 16 1.14 5.63 -19.65
CA LEU A 16 0.75 6.46 -20.79
C LEU A 16 1.50 6.07 -22.06
N LEU A 17 2.82 5.85 -21.97
CA LEU A 17 3.61 5.39 -23.10
C LEU A 17 3.14 4.05 -23.64
N SER A 18 2.91 3.08 -22.75
CA SER A 18 2.40 1.76 -23.13
C SER A 18 1.00 1.86 -23.73
N GLY A 19 0.09 2.63 -23.11
CA GLY A 19 -1.27 2.84 -23.61
C GLY A 19 -1.33 3.55 -24.98
N THR A 20 -0.50 4.57 -25.21
CA THR A 20 -0.40 5.26 -26.50
C THR A 20 0.16 4.35 -27.59
N LEU A 21 1.20 3.56 -27.28
CA LEU A 21 1.77 2.60 -28.22
C LEU A 21 0.80 1.47 -28.55
N LEU A 22 0.02 0.99 -27.57
CA LEU A 22 -1.04 0.01 -27.77
C LEU A 22 -2.12 0.56 -28.70
N ALA A 23 -2.66 1.74 -28.38
CA ALA A 23 -3.70 2.38 -29.20
C ALA A 23 -3.21 2.66 -30.64
N ALA A 24 -2.00 3.18 -30.78
CA ALA A 24 -1.39 3.40 -32.08
C ALA A 24 -1.19 2.10 -32.86
N GLY A 25 -0.74 1.01 -32.21
CA GLY A 25 -0.57 -0.31 -32.83
C GLY A 25 -1.91 -0.87 -33.32
N MET A 26 -2.98 -0.75 -32.55
CA MET A 26 -4.32 -1.18 -32.94
C MET A 26 -4.83 -0.38 -34.17
N ILE A 27 -4.64 0.94 -34.19
CA ILE A 27 -5.01 1.79 -35.31
C ILE A 27 -4.19 1.42 -36.57
N LEU A 28 -2.87 1.23 -36.43
CA LEU A 28 -2.01 0.85 -37.55
C LEU A 28 -2.34 -0.53 -38.10
N GLN A 29 -2.81 -1.44 -37.26
CA GLN A 29 -3.26 -2.78 -37.66
C GLN A 29 -4.59 -2.71 -38.44
N THR A 30 -5.53 -1.86 -38.03
CA THR A 30 -6.80 -1.66 -38.75
C THR A 30 -6.64 -0.90 -40.08
N THR A 31 -5.60 -0.08 -40.23
CA THR A 31 -5.31 0.68 -41.46
C THR A 31 -4.47 -0.09 -42.47
N GLU A 32 -4.19 -1.38 -42.25
CA GLU A 32 -3.41 -2.27 -43.13
C GLU A 32 -2.11 -1.64 -43.63
N THR A 33 -1.40 -0.96 -42.75
CA THR A 33 -0.13 -0.31 -43.12
C THR A 33 0.94 -1.34 -43.55
N PRO A 34 1.78 -1.06 -44.54
CA PRO A 34 2.76 -2.03 -45.06
C PRO A 34 3.77 -2.49 -44.02
N LEU A 35 3.99 -1.69 -42.98
CA LEU A 35 4.88 -2.02 -41.86
C LEU A 35 4.31 -3.18 -41.02
N PHE A 36 2.97 -3.26 -40.86
CA PHE A 36 2.27 -4.26 -40.06
C PHE A 36 1.96 -5.56 -40.83
N GLN A 37 2.34 -5.64 -42.13
CA GLN A 37 2.26 -6.89 -42.87
C GLN A 37 3.38 -7.89 -42.46
N TYR A 38 4.46 -7.40 -41.87
CA TYR A 38 5.55 -8.25 -41.38
C TYR A 38 5.29 -8.63 -39.93
N ARG A 39 5.06 -9.92 -39.64
CA ARG A 39 4.85 -10.45 -38.27
C ARG A 39 5.93 -10.02 -37.28
N GLY A 40 7.20 -9.93 -37.73
CA GLY A 40 8.31 -9.47 -36.90
C GLY A 40 8.19 -8.00 -36.46
N ALA A 41 7.72 -7.12 -37.36
CA ALA A 41 7.52 -5.70 -37.04
C ALA A 41 6.40 -5.50 -36.01
N VAL A 42 5.30 -6.24 -36.18
CA VAL A 42 4.19 -6.26 -35.22
C VAL A 42 4.65 -6.71 -33.84
N LEU A 43 5.39 -7.83 -33.78
CA LEU A 43 5.94 -8.34 -32.52
C LEU A 43 6.84 -7.29 -31.82
N VAL A 44 7.78 -6.66 -32.57
CA VAL A 44 8.68 -5.65 -32.02
C VAL A 44 7.92 -4.43 -31.51
N TRP A 45 6.89 -3.98 -32.25
CA TRP A 45 6.04 -2.87 -31.83
C TRP A 45 5.34 -3.14 -30.50
N TYR A 46 4.66 -4.29 -30.39
CA TYR A 46 3.95 -4.63 -29.16
C TYR A 46 4.90 -5.00 -28.01
N LEU A 47 6.11 -5.50 -28.28
CA LEU A 47 7.14 -5.64 -27.24
C LEU A 47 7.58 -4.27 -26.70
N MET A 48 7.75 -3.26 -27.55
CA MET A 48 8.05 -1.90 -27.09
C MET A 48 6.91 -1.31 -26.24
N ALA A 49 5.65 -1.63 -26.55
CA ALA A 49 4.51 -1.22 -25.74
C ALA A 49 4.41 -2.01 -24.40
N TYR A 50 4.82 -3.28 -24.40
CA TYR A 50 4.75 -4.19 -23.24
C TYR A 50 5.82 -3.89 -22.19
N LEU A 51 7.07 -3.70 -22.60
CA LEU A 51 8.24 -3.58 -21.72
C LEU A 51 8.10 -2.50 -20.63
N PRO A 52 7.62 -1.27 -20.90
CA PRO A 52 7.53 -0.23 -19.89
C PRO A 52 6.65 -0.61 -18.68
N VAL A 53 5.57 -1.37 -18.89
CA VAL A 53 4.64 -1.80 -17.85
C VAL A 53 5.01 -3.17 -17.29
N ALA A 54 5.63 -4.05 -18.09
CA ALA A 54 5.99 -5.39 -17.66
C ALA A 54 7.25 -5.43 -16.78
N LEU A 55 8.25 -4.56 -17.02
CA LEU A 55 9.51 -4.59 -16.28
C LEU A 55 9.37 -4.51 -14.75
N PRO A 56 8.51 -3.65 -14.16
CA PRO A 56 8.29 -3.65 -12.71
C PRO A 56 7.72 -4.98 -12.23
N VAL A 57 6.67 -5.48 -12.91
CA VAL A 57 5.96 -6.73 -12.58
C VAL A 57 6.89 -7.93 -12.69
N LEU A 58 7.70 -7.99 -13.74
CA LEU A 58 8.71 -9.04 -13.94
C LEU A 58 9.75 -9.05 -12.82
N LYS A 59 10.16 -7.88 -12.36
CA LYS A 59 11.10 -7.77 -11.25
C LYS A 59 10.51 -8.31 -9.95
N GLU A 60 9.26 -7.98 -9.67
CA GLU A 60 8.54 -8.49 -8.49
C GLU A 60 8.30 -9.99 -8.60
N ALA A 61 7.86 -10.47 -9.77
CA ALA A 61 7.74 -11.90 -10.04
C ALA A 61 9.06 -12.66 -9.80
N TRP A 62 10.18 -12.08 -10.23
CA TRP A 62 11.51 -12.68 -10.02
C TRP A 62 11.92 -12.70 -8.54
N GLU A 63 11.64 -11.63 -7.79
CA GLU A 63 11.93 -11.56 -6.34
C GLU A 63 11.12 -12.60 -5.57
N GLU A 64 9.83 -12.78 -5.90
CA GLU A 64 8.94 -13.78 -5.29
C GLU A 64 9.32 -15.20 -5.69
N LEU A 65 9.70 -15.43 -6.95
CA LEU A 65 10.21 -16.71 -7.43
C LEU A 65 11.47 -17.14 -6.65
N ASN A 66 12.36 -16.19 -6.37
CA ASN A 66 13.57 -16.44 -5.58
C ASN A 66 13.27 -16.76 -4.11
N ARG A 67 12.12 -16.31 -3.60
CA ARG A 67 11.60 -16.67 -2.27
C ARG A 67 10.87 -18.01 -2.22
N ARG A 68 10.84 -18.75 -3.34
CA ARG A 68 10.11 -20.03 -3.54
C ARG A 68 8.58 -19.93 -3.42
N GLU A 69 8.03 -18.72 -3.60
CA GLU A 69 6.59 -18.51 -3.69
C GLU A 69 6.16 -18.56 -5.17
N TYR A 70 6.00 -19.76 -5.73
CA TYR A 70 5.75 -20.00 -7.16
C TYR A 70 4.31 -19.65 -7.59
N PHE A 71 3.35 -19.64 -6.66
CA PHE A 71 1.92 -19.47 -6.94
C PHE A 71 1.45 -18.11 -6.41
N ASN A 72 1.80 -17.06 -7.13
CA ASN A 72 1.36 -15.69 -6.85
C ASN A 72 0.71 -15.07 -8.10
N GLU A 73 0.07 -13.90 -7.94
CA GLU A 73 -0.58 -13.17 -9.02
C GLU A 73 0.40 -12.74 -10.13
N PHE A 74 1.63 -12.36 -9.78
CA PHE A 74 2.66 -11.93 -10.75
C PHE A 74 3.04 -13.06 -11.69
N THR A 75 3.18 -14.29 -11.16
CA THR A 75 3.50 -15.48 -11.96
C THR A 75 2.37 -15.81 -12.92
N LEU A 76 1.10 -15.73 -12.47
CA LEU A 76 -0.08 -15.95 -13.32
C LEU A 76 -0.15 -14.93 -14.45
N MET A 77 0.05 -13.63 -14.15
CA MET A 77 0.05 -12.56 -15.15
C MET A 77 1.18 -12.74 -16.17
N PHE A 78 2.36 -13.13 -15.70
CA PHE A 78 3.49 -13.43 -16.58
C PHE A 78 3.19 -14.59 -17.53
N ILE A 79 2.66 -15.71 -17.03
CA ILE A 79 2.29 -16.87 -17.86
C ILE A 79 1.21 -16.46 -18.86
N ALA A 80 0.19 -15.73 -18.44
CA ALA A 80 -0.90 -15.32 -19.31
C ALA A 80 -0.43 -14.42 -20.45
N THR A 81 0.41 -13.43 -20.14
CA THR A 81 0.91 -12.48 -21.15
C THR A 81 1.94 -13.11 -22.10
N VAL A 82 2.84 -13.93 -21.59
CA VAL A 82 3.78 -14.70 -22.43
C VAL A 82 3.00 -15.69 -23.32
N GLY A 83 1.97 -16.34 -22.81
CA GLY A 83 1.09 -17.20 -23.59
C GLY A 83 0.37 -16.45 -24.71
N ALA A 84 -0.17 -15.25 -24.45
CA ALA A 84 -0.79 -14.40 -25.45
C ALA A 84 0.20 -14.03 -26.58
N PHE A 85 1.44 -13.65 -26.21
CA PHE A 85 2.49 -13.42 -27.20
C PHE A 85 2.85 -14.68 -28.02
N ALA A 86 2.85 -15.86 -27.40
CA ALA A 86 3.16 -17.12 -28.07
C ALA A 86 2.13 -17.53 -29.12
N ILE A 87 0.84 -17.23 -28.88
CA ILE A 87 -0.25 -17.51 -29.84
C ILE A 87 -0.45 -16.41 -30.87
N GLY A 88 0.26 -15.26 -30.72
CA GLY A 88 0.20 -14.14 -31.66
C GLY A 88 -0.80 -13.05 -31.30
N GLU A 89 -1.46 -13.14 -30.14
CA GLU A 89 -2.41 -12.16 -29.61
C GLU A 89 -1.66 -11.05 -28.83
N TYR A 90 -0.80 -10.30 -29.55
CA TYR A 90 0.09 -9.30 -28.98
C TYR A 90 -0.64 -8.13 -28.32
N PRO A 91 -1.70 -7.53 -28.93
CA PRO A 91 -2.45 -6.42 -28.34
C PRO A 91 -3.04 -6.80 -26.99
N GLU A 92 -3.56 -8.03 -26.88
CA GLU A 92 -4.19 -8.54 -25.66
C GLU A 92 -3.17 -8.71 -24.54
N GLY A 93 -2.00 -9.30 -24.84
CA GLY A 93 -0.93 -9.42 -23.86
C GLY A 93 -0.51 -8.08 -23.28
N VAL A 94 -0.38 -7.04 -24.14
CA VAL A 94 -0.07 -5.67 -23.69
C VAL A 94 -1.22 -5.06 -22.88
N ALA A 95 -2.48 -5.22 -23.33
CA ALA A 95 -3.66 -4.69 -22.66
C ALA A 95 -3.80 -5.26 -21.25
N VAL A 96 -3.66 -6.59 -21.11
CA VAL A 96 -3.71 -7.27 -19.80
C VAL A 96 -2.67 -6.72 -18.84
N MET A 97 -1.42 -6.59 -19.27
CA MET A 97 -0.34 -6.08 -18.41
C MET A 97 -0.55 -4.59 -18.06
N LEU A 98 -1.06 -3.80 -19.01
CA LEU A 98 -1.36 -2.38 -18.78
C LEU A 98 -2.48 -2.20 -17.74
N PHE A 99 -3.60 -2.94 -17.88
CA PHE A 99 -4.70 -2.89 -16.92
C PHE A 99 -4.31 -3.42 -15.56
N TYR A 100 -3.48 -4.46 -15.49
CA TYR A 100 -2.92 -4.96 -14.24
C TYR A 100 -2.09 -3.88 -13.53
N SER A 101 -1.11 -3.29 -14.23
CA SER A 101 -0.28 -2.20 -13.67
C SER A 101 -1.10 -1.00 -13.21
N LEU A 102 -2.17 -0.67 -13.94
CA LEU A 102 -3.08 0.42 -13.57
C LEU A 102 -3.83 0.07 -12.28
N GLY A 103 -4.35 -1.16 -12.17
CA GLY A 103 -5.03 -1.66 -10.98
C GLY A 103 -4.13 -1.65 -9.75
N GLU A 104 -2.91 -2.17 -9.86
CA GLU A 104 -1.91 -2.18 -8.80
C GLU A 104 -1.56 -0.77 -8.32
N HIS A 105 -1.36 0.16 -9.27
CA HIS A 105 -1.08 1.56 -8.93
C HIS A 105 -2.21 2.22 -8.13
N PHE A 106 -3.49 1.99 -8.49
CA PHE A 106 -4.63 2.48 -7.71
C PHE A 106 -4.70 1.84 -6.33
N GLN A 107 -4.41 0.55 -6.23
CA GLN A 107 -4.35 -0.19 -4.97
C GLN A 107 -3.29 0.40 -4.03
N ASP A 108 -2.07 0.59 -4.52
CA ASP A 108 -0.97 1.16 -3.75
C ASP A 108 -1.29 2.57 -3.24
N LYS A 109 -1.96 3.39 -4.05
CA LYS A 109 -2.43 4.72 -3.64
C LYS A 109 -3.48 4.64 -2.52
N ALA A 110 -4.45 3.74 -2.66
CA ALA A 110 -5.51 3.57 -1.67
C ALA A 110 -4.91 3.15 -0.32
N VAL A 111 -4.03 2.14 -0.32
CA VAL A 111 -3.33 1.63 0.87
C VAL A 111 -2.41 2.70 1.47
N SER A 112 -1.65 3.42 0.63
CA SER A 112 -0.74 4.48 1.09
C SER A 112 -1.48 5.67 1.71
N LYS A 113 -2.65 6.03 1.18
CA LYS A 113 -3.51 7.08 1.74
C LYS A 113 -4.06 6.66 3.09
N ALA A 114 -4.53 5.43 3.21
CA ALA A 114 -5.04 4.86 4.45
C ALA A 114 -3.94 4.81 5.54
N ARG A 115 -2.74 4.35 5.21
CA ARG A 115 -1.59 4.31 6.14
C ARG A 115 -1.13 5.73 6.57
N ARG A 116 -1.22 6.74 5.70
CA ARG A 116 -0.85 8.12 6.07
C ARG A 116 -1.79 8.71 7.12
N ASN A 117 -3.07 8.42 7.06
CA ASN A 117 -4.03 8.90 8.06
C ASN A 117 -3.70 8.38 9.47
N ILE A 118 -3.21 7.15 9.59
CA ILE A 118 -2.74 6.60 10.87
C ILE A 118 -1.42 7.25 11.31
N ARG A 119 -0.50 7.49 10.37
CA ARG A 119 0.80 8.09 10.69
C ARG A 119 0.67 9.52 11.20
N SER A 120 -0.29 10.29 10.70
CA SER A 120 -0.57 11.65 11.21
C SER A 120 -1.03 11.65 12.68
N LEU A 121 -1.63 10.56 13.17
CA LEU A 121 -1.92 10.37 14.59
C LEU A 121 -0.65 10.06 15.41
N LEU A 122 0.40 9.52 14.79
CA LEU A 122 1.69 9.25 15.43
C LEU A 122 2.61 10.49 15.47
N ASP A 123 2.44 11.45 14.53
CA ASP A 123 3.17 12.73 14.48
C ASP A 123 2.78 13.69 15.64
N ILE A 124 1.87 13.24 16.52
CA ILE A 124 1.50 13.97 17.75
C ILE A 124 2.63 13.94 18.80
N ARG A 125 3.64 13.09 18.65
CA ARG A 125 4.71 12.89 19.63
C ARG A 125 5.73 14.03 19.60
N PRO A 126 5.91 14.81 20.69
CA PRO A 126 6.98 15.77 20.79
C PRO A 126 8.35 15.07 20.78
N GLU A 127 9.25 15.53 19.92
CA GLU A 127 10.60 14.96 19.83
C GLU A 127 11.52 15.46 20.95
N LYS A 128 11.22 16.63 21.54
CA LYS A 128 12.02 17.29 22.56
C LYS A 128 11.16 17.82 23.70
N ALA A 129 11.74 17.84 24.87
CA ALA A 129 11.22 18.50 26.08
C ALA A 129 12.24 19.52 26.59
N ALA A 130 11.80 20.74 26.88
CA ALA A 130 12.62 21.76 27.51
C ALA A 130 12.50 21.64 29.03
N VAL A 131 13.54 21.18 29.70
CA VAL A 131 13.59 20.93 31.15
C VAL A 131 14.40 22.02 31.81
N ILE A 132 13.98 22.51 32.99
CA ILE A 132 14.71 23.47 33.81
C ILE A 132 15.62 22.69 34.77
N ARG A 133 16.93 22.64 34.47
CA ARG A 133 17.96 22.04 35.30
C ARG A 133 18.94 23.10 35.77
N ASN A 134 19.16 23.23 37.05
CA ASN A 134 20.06 24.25 37.66
C ASN A 134 19.77 25.70 37.21
N GLY A 135 18.46 26.01 36.99
CA GLY A 135 18.04 27.34 36.53
C GLY A 135 18.26 27.62 35.05
N GLN A 136 18.79 26.66 34.29
CA GLN A 136 18.95 26.75 32.83
C GLN A 136 17.97 25.83 32.10
N LEU A 137 17.54 26.28 30.94
CA LEU A 137 16.62 25.55 30.06
C LEU A 137 17.45 24.62 29.15
N VAL A 138 17.26 23.30 29.31
CA VAL A 138 17.99 22.29 28.56
C VAL A 138 16.98 21.49 27.72
N GLU A 139 17.20 21.38 26.42
CA GLU A 139 16.41 20.51 25.55
C GLU A 139 16.92 19.06 25.63
N VAL A 140 16.06 18.15 26.05
CA VAL A 140 16.33 16.72 26.17
C VAL A 140 15.25 15.89 25.50
N SER A 141 15.51 14.60 25.26
CA SER A 141 14.45 13.66 24.85
C SER A 141 13.41 13.52 25.96
N PRO A 142 12.09 13.48 25.67
CA PRO A 142 11.06 13.25 26.68
C PRO A 142 11.29 11.99 27.53
N GLN A 143 12.02 11.01 26.99
CA GLN A 143 12.38 9.76 27.69
C GLN A 143 13.41 9.94 28.80
N GLU A 144 14.21 11.01 28.74
CA GLU A 144 15.27 11.32 29.68
C GLU A 144 14.79 12.23 30.84
N VAL A 145 13.55 12.69 30.74
CA VAL A 145 12.96 13.55 31.79
C VAL A 145 12.49 12.69 32.96
N GLN A 146 12.92 13.04 34.15
CA GLN A 146 12.55 12.35 35.38
C GLN A 146 11.26 12.95 35.98
N THR A 147 10.60 12.16 36.84
CA THR A 147 9.51 12.67 37.68
C THR A 147 10.02 13.76 38.60
N GLU A 148 9.16 14.73 38.94
CA GLU A 148 9.43 15.95 39.72
C GLU A 148 10.28 17.02 38.98
N GLU A 149 10.85 16.73 37.81
CA GLU A 149 11.48 17.79 37.00
C GLU A 149 10.41 18.76 36.45
N VAL A 150 10.82 20.04 36.27
CA VAL A 150 9.93 21.06 35.70
C VAL A 150 10.28 21.26 34.25
N ILE A 151 9.28 21.06 33.37
CA ILE A 151 9.36 21.34 31.95
C ILE A 151 8.72 22.70 31.61
N GLU A 152 9.26 23.37 30.62
CA GLU A 152 8.71 24.62 30.09
C GLU A 152 8.13 24.37 28.69
N VAL A 153 6.88 24.77 28.49
CA VAL A 153 6.18 24.64 27.21
C VAL A 153 5.80 26.04 26.73
N LYS A 154 6.30 26.44 25.55
CA LYS A 154 6.00 27.72 24.92
C LYS A 154 4.55 27.80 24.44
N ALA A 155 4.03 29.00 24.30
CA ALA A 155 2.73 29.22 23.66
C ALA A 155 2.67 28.58 22.28
N GLY A 156 1.60 27.85 21.99
CA GLY A 156 1.46 27.02 20.79
C GLY A 156 2.22 25.68 20.85
N GLY A 157 3.03 25.47 21.87
CA GLY A 157 3.77 24.24 22.09
C GLY A 157 2.90 23.10 22.62
N ARG A 158 3.29 21.89 22.29
CA ARG A 158 2.63 20.65 22.76
C ARG A 158 3.31 20.16 24.04
N VAL A 159 2.50 19.78 25.01
CA VAL A 159 2.99 19.22 26.29
C VAL A 159 3.60 17.84 26.04
N PRO A 160 4.89 17.62 26.41
CA PRO A 160 5.58 16.36 26.10
C PRO A 160 5.33 15.23 27.13
N LEU A 161 4.97 15.59 28.38
CA LEU A 161 4.80 14.65 29.50
C LEU A 161 3.61 15.03 30.37
N ASP A 162 3.03 14.02 31.04
CA ASP A 162 1.98 14.28 32.04
C ASP A 162 2.59 14.96 33.29
N GLY A 163 1.85 15.92 33.84
CA GLY A 163 2.31 16.62 35.02
C GLY A 163 1.24 17.52 35.64
N THR A 164 1.61 18.35 36.59
CA THR A 164 0.76 19.35 37.23
C THR A 164 1.22 20.76 36.84
N LEU A 165 0.26 21.65 36.66
CA LEU A 165 0.54 23.04 36.27
C LEU A 165 1.16 23.81 37.44
N CYS A 166 2.31 24.47 37.22
CA CYS A 166 2.98 25.33 38.20
C CYS A 166 2.50 26.78 38.17
N ASN A 167 1.94 27.22 37.05
CA ASN A 167 1.39 28.58 36.88
C ASN A 167 0.02 28.72 37.58
N GLU A 168 -0.41 29.89 37.93
CA GLU A 168 -1.73 30.11 38.56
C GLU A 168 -2.90 29.60 37.71
N SER A 169 -2.87 29.81 36.42
CA SER A 169 -3.81 29.27 35.46
C SER A 169 -3.23 29.30 34.05
N ALA A 170 -3.67 28.42 33.18
CA ALA A 170 -3.33 28.43 31.75
C ALA A 170 -4.41 27.75 30.92
N THR A 171 -4.55 28.19 29.67
CA THR A 171 -5.51 27.66 28.71
C THR A 171 -4.87 26.63 27.79
N PHE A 172 -5.46 25.46 27.64
CA PHE A 172 -4.97 24.38 26.80
C PHE A 172 -6.03 23.93 25.79
N ASN A 173 -5.59 23.68 24.57
CA ASN A 173 -6.40 22.97 23.58
C ASN A 173 -6.25 21.45 23.80
N THR A 174 -7.37 20.80 24.12
CA THR A 174 -7.46 19.37 24.43
C THR A 174 -8.01 18.54 23.25
N ALA A 175 -8.36 19.18 22.13
CA ALA A 175 -9.07 18.56 21.00
C ALA A 175 -8.37 17.29 20.46
N THR A 176 -7.04 17.25 20.52
CA THR A 176 -6.26 16.08 20.07
C THR A 176 -6.37 14.86 20.99
N LEU A 177 -6.80 15.04 22.23
CA LEU A 177 -6.92 13.96 23.23
C LEU A 177 -8.37 13.59 23.50
N THR A 178 -9.25 14.60 23.65
CA THR A 178 -10.65 14.42 24.06
C THR A 178 -11.64 14.55 22.92
N GLY A 179 -11.22 15.12 21.78
CA GLY A 179 -12.10 15.48 20.66
C GLY A 179 -12.91 16.77 20.91
N GLU A 180 -12.80 17.40 22.07
CA GLU A 180 -13.50 18.64 22.40
C GLU A 180 -12.78 19.84 21.79
N SER A 181 -13.48 20.62 20.96
CA SER A 181 -12.91 21.79 20.26
C SER A 181 -12.72 23.01 21.15
N LEU A 182 -13.36 23.06 22.32
CA LEU A 182 -13.26 24.19 23.24
C LEU A 182 -11.99 24.09 24.09
N PRO A 183 -11.16 25.14 24.14
CA PRO A 183 -10.02 25.21 25.04
C PRO A 183 -10.45 25.09 26.50
N ARG A 184 -9.66 24.39 27.29
CA ARG A 184 -9.89 24.20 28.74
C ARG A 184 -8.91 25.04 29.54
N ASP A 185 -9.44 25.77 30.52
CA ASP A 185 -8.65 26.46 31.51
C ASP A 185 -8.27 25.52 32.66
N ILE A 186 -6.99 25.40 32.92
CA ILE A 186 -6.40 24.55 33.96
C ILE A 186 -5.79 25.48 35.03
N LYS A 187 -6.06 25.22 36.29
CA LYS A 187 -5.55 25.97 37.41
C LYS A 187 -4.27 25.35 37.97
N LYS A 188 -3.61 26.08 38.84
CA LYS A 188 -2.41 25.62 39.56
C LYS A 188 -2.69 24.27 40.25
N ASP A 189 -1.72 23.38 40.20
CA ASP A 189 -1.73 22.05 40.77
C ASP A 189 -2.76 21.09 40.15
N GLU A 190 -3.49 21.50 39.09
CA GLU A 190 -4.32 20.59 38.29
C GLU A 190 -3.50 19.84 37.25
N ASP A 191 -4.04 18.67 36.86
CA ASP A 191 -3.39 17.77 35.90
C ASP A 191 -3.38 18.31 34.47
N VAL A 192 -2.22 18.30 33.86
CA VAL A 192 -1.96 18.59 32.45
C VAL A 192 -1.46 17.31 31.79
N LEU A 193 -2.12 16.88 30.71
CA LEU A 193 -1.79 15.63 30.03
C LEU A 193 -0.87 15.88 28.82
N ALA A 194 0.03 14.95 28.59
CA ALA A 194 0.89 14.92 27.39
C ALA A 194 0.01 14.91 26.11
N GLY A 195 0.37 15.76 25.14
CA GLY A 195 -0.41 15.96 23.91
C GLY A 195 -1.31 17.17 23.90
N MET A 196 -1.64 17.80 25.06
CA MET A 196 -2.31 19.09 25.10
C MET A 196 -1.44 20.21 24.49
N ILE A 197 -2.07 21.23 23.92
CA ILE A 197 -1.38 22.39 23.33
C ILE A 197 -1.65 23.64 24.17
N SER A 198 -0.61 24.29 24.69
CA SER A 198 -0.73 25.56 25.37
C SER A 198 -1.15 26.66 24.40
N THR A 199 -2.25 27.40 24.63
CA THR A 199 -2.80 28.38 23.66
C THR A 199 -2.47 29.84 23.99
N GLY A 200 -2.13 30.16 25.22
CA GLY A 200 -2.01 31.58 25.63
C GLY A 200 -0.60 32.03 25.92
N ARG A 201 0.12 31.33 26.76
CA ARG A 201 1.42 31.76 27.29
C ARG A 201 2.37 30.57 27.52
N THR A 202 3.64 30.85 27.74
CA THR A 202 4.59 29.86 28.23
C THR A 202 4.16 29.33 29.58
N VAL A 203 4.11 28.04 29.74
CA VAL A 203 3.68 27.34 30.97
C VAL A 203 4.80 26.46 31.51
N ARG A 204 4.80 26.30 32.83
CA ARG A 204 5.69 25.39 33.54
C ARG A 204 4.86 24.27 34.13
N ILE A 205 5.32 23.04 33.90
CA ILE A 205 4.61 21.83 34.29
C ILE A 205 5.60 20.96 35.06
N ARG A 206 5.23 20.53 36.27
CA ARG A 206 5.98 19.55 37.04
C ARG A 206 5.58 18.16 36.61
N VAL A 207 6.55 17.39 36.14
CA VAL A 207 6.31 16.04 35.61
C VAL A 207 5.93 15.09 36.74
N THR A 208 4.78 14.43 36.59
CA THR A 208 4.27 13.47 37.59
C THR A 208 4.46 12.02 37.17
N ARG A 209 4.63 11.76 35.87
CA ARG A 209 4.78 10.39 35.33
C ARG A 209 5.92 10.33 34.29
N PRO A 210 6.67 9.21 34.24
CA PRO A 210 7.66 9.02 33.19
C PRO A 210 6.97 8.92 31.82
N PHE A 211 7.72 9.22 30.77
CA PHE A 211 7.22 9.24 29.39
C PHE A 211 6.50 7.93 28.99
N ALA A 212 7.03 6.77 29.42
CA ALA A 212 6.44 5.46 29.12
C ALA A 212 4.98 5.30 29.62
N ASP A 213 4.64 5.99 30.72
CA ASP A 213 3.32 5.91 31.38
C ASP A 213 2.47 7.14 31.10
N SER A 214 2.90 8.04 30.22
CA SER A 214 2.15 9.24 29.82
C SER A 214 0.86 8.85 29.07
N ALA A 215 -0.17 9.73 29.15
CA ALA A 215 -1.43 9.56 28.44
C ALA A 215 -1.22 9.32 26.93
N LEU A 216 -0.31 10.11 26.33
CA LEU A 216 0.04 9.97 24.90
C LEU A 216 0.68 8.61 24.60
N SER A 217 1.63 8.14 25.42
CA SER A 217 2.28 6.83 25.22
C SER A 217 1.29 5.68 25.35
N ARG A 218 0.31 5.78 26.25
CA ARG A 218 -0.77 4.78 26.37
C ARG A 218 -1.68 4.74 25.15
N ILE A 219 -2.08 5.90 24.61
CA ILE A 219 -2.87 6.00 23.38
C ILE A 219 -2.10 5.38 22.21
N LEU A 220 -0.82 5.75 22.06
CA LEU A 220 0.04 5.22 20.98
C LEU A 220 0.19 3.69 21.08
N ARG A 221 0.36 3.16 22.28
CA ARG A 221 0.43 1.71 22.54
C ARG A 221 -0.87 1.00 22.19
N MET A 222 -2.04 1.56 22.60
CA MET A 222 -3.35 1.02 22.22
C MET A 222 -3.57 1.00 20.70
N VAL A 223 -3.16 2.05 20.00
CA VAL A 223 -3.24 2.10 18.51
C VAL A 223 -2.29 1.07 17.88
N GLN A 224 -1.09 0.89 18.44
CA GLN A 224 -0.11 -0.08 17.97
C GLN A 224 -0.59 -1.52 18.19
N ASP A 225 -1.06 -1.83 19.38
CA ASP A 225 -1.65 -3.14 19.73
C ASP A 225 -2.90 -3.46 18.89
N ALA A 226 -3.75 -2.45 18.63
CA ALA A 226 -4.88 -2.60 17.72
C ALA A 226 -4.43 -2.88 16.28
N SER A 227 -3.32 -2.27 15.84
CA SER A 227 -2.73 -2.51 14.52
C SER A 227 -2.07 -3.90 14.41
N GLU A 228 -1.44 -4.39 15.48
CA GLU A 228 -0.84 -5.73 15.52
C GLU A 228 -1.90 -6.84 15.56
N ARG A 229 -3.06 -6.61 16.20
CA ARG A 229 -4.21 -7.54 16.15
C ARG A 229 -4.84 -7.67 14.75
N LYS A 230 -4.49 -6.81 13.80
CA LYS A 230 -4.92 -6.86 12.40
C LYS A 230 -4.18 -7.92 11.56
N ALA A 231 -3.10 -8.53 12.08
CA ALA A 231 -2.36 -9.61 11.43
C ALA A 231 -3.19 -10.82 10.94
N PRO A 232 -4.34 -11.23 11.56
CA PRO A 232 -5.14 -12.36 11.09
C PRO A 232 -5.65 -12.23 9.66
N ALA A 233 -5.92 -11.01 9.19
CA ALA A 233 -6.46 -10.82 7.84
C ALA A 233 -5.38 -10.95 6.75
N GLU A 234 -4.17 -10.45 6.98
CA GLU A 234 -3.04 -10.70 6.06
C GLU A 234 -2.72 -12.20 5.98
N LEU A 235 -2.80 -12.91 7.11
CA LEU A 235 -2.65 -14.37 7.17
C LEU A 235 -3.76 -15.08 6.40
N PHE A 236 -5.00 -14.59 6.46
CA PHE A 236 -6.13 -15.14 5.72
C PHE A 236 -5.94 -14.99 4.20
N ILE A 237 -5.56 -13.80 3.73
CA ILE A 237 -5.29 -13.54 2.30
C ILE A 237 -4.20 -14.49 1.79
N ARG A 238 -3.10 -14.60 2.52
CA ARG A 238 -1.97 -15.47 2.18
C ARG A 238 -2.36 -16.94 2.15
N LYS A 239 -3.21 -17.38 3.10
CA LYS A 239 -3.75 -18.75 3.13
C LYS A 239 -4.73 -19.00 1.99
N PHE A 240 -5.59 -18.02 1.67
CA PHE A 240 -6.52 -18.09 0.55
C PHE A 240 -5.77 -18.16 -0.78
N ALA A 241 -4.83 -17.26 -1.03
CA ALA A 241 -4.04 -17.23 -2.27
C ALA A 241 -3.30 -18.56 -2.51
N ARG A 242 -2.74 -19.16 -1.45
CA ARG A 242 -2.04 -20.46 -1.52
C ARG A 242 -2.91 -21.61 -2.01
N VAL A 243 -4.21 -21.57 -1.79
CA VAL A 243 -5.16 -22.58 -2.26
C VAL A 243 -5.79 -22.18 -3.58
N TYR A 244 -6.18 -20.91 -3.69
CA TYR A 244 -6.89 -20.38 -4.86
C TYR A 244 -6.05 -20.45 -6.15
N THR A 245 -4.81 -19.97 -6.09
CA THR A 245 -3.93 -19.92 -7.27
C THR A 245 -3.67 -21.29 -7.90
N PRO A 246 -3.29 -22.36 -7.15
CA PRO A 246 -3.16 -23.69 -7.73
C PRO A 246 -4.46 -24.25 -8.31
N VAL A 247 -5.61 -23.97 -7.66
CA VAL A 247 -6.92 -24.46 -8.15
C VAL A 247 -7.26 -23.80 -9.48
N VAL A 248 -7.11 -22.47 -9.59
CA VAL A 248 -7.37 -21.73 -10.84
C VAL A 248 -6.41 -22.19 -11.94
N THR A 249 -5.14 -22.39 -11.63
CA THR A 249 -4.15 -22.88 -12.59
C THR A 249 -4.52 -24.30 -13.07
N ALA A 250 -4.93 -25.19 -12.16
CA ALA A 250 -5.37 -26.52 -12.53
C ALA A 250 -6.62 -26.50 -13.43
N LEU A 251 -7.59 -25.62 -13.12
CA LEU A 251 -8.78 -25.44 -13.97
C LEU A 251 -8.41 -24.92 -15.36
N ALA A 252 -7.47 -23.95 -15.46
CA ALA A 252 -6.99 -23.45 -16.75
C ALA A 252 -6.33 -24.57 -17.59
N VAL A 253 -5.54 -25.44 -16.95
CA VAL A 253 -4.96 -26.61 -17.61
C VAL A 253 -6.05 -27.57 -18.08
N LEU A 254 -7.08 -27.81 -17.26
CA LEU A 254 -8.22 -28.66 -17.63
C LEU A 254 -9.01 -28.10 -18.82
N ILE A 255 -9.16 -26.79 -18.95
CA ILE A 255 -9.80 -26.14 -20.10
C ILE A 255 -9.09 -26.52 -21.42
N VAL A 256 -7.77 -26.70 -21.40
CA VAL A 256 -6.99 -27.13 -22.58
C VAL A 256 -7.04 -28.67 -22.74
N LEU A 257 -6.86 -29.40 -21.65
CA LEU A 257 -6.70 -30.85 -21.69
C LEU A 257 -8.00 -31.60 -21.97
N ILE A 258 -9.15 -31.20 -21.41
CA ILE A 258 -10.40 -31.91 -21.59
C ILE A 258 -10.84 -31.94 -23.07
N PRO A 259 -10.87 -30.80 -23.79
CA PRO A 259 -11.22 -30.83 -25.21
C PRO A 259 -10.20 -31.58 -26.07
N TRP A 260 -8.92 -31.52 -25.71
CA TRP A 260 -7.87 -32.30 -26.38
C TRP A 260 -8.11 -33.82 -26.21
N LEU A 261 -8.38 -34.28 -24.99
CA LEU A 261 -8.71 -35.70 -24.75
C LEU A 261 -10.00 -36.11 -25.47
N TRP A 262 -11.01 -35.22 -25.52
CA TRP A 262 -12.25 -35.49 -26.24
C TRP A 262 -12.02 -35.67 -27.75
N SER A 263 -11.13 -34.86 -28.34
CA SER A 263 -10.76 -34.97 -29.75
C SER A 263 -10.07 -36.32 -30.09
N LEU A 264 -9.42 -36.94 -29.09
CA LEU A 264 -8.83 -38.27 -29.28
C LEU A 264 -9.85 -39.42 -29.25
N CYS A 265 -11.06 -39.18 -28.68
CA CYS A 265 -12.09 -40.20 -28.52
C CYS A 265 -13.17 -40.17 -29.63
N GLY A 266 -13.22 -39.12 -30.47
CA GLY A 266 -14.24 -39.00 -31.51
C GLY A 266 -13.85 -38.08 -32.66
N ASP A 267 -14.22 -38.48 -33.89
CA ASP A 267 -13.90 -37.77 -35.15
C ASP A 267 -14.73 -36.50 -35.40
N THR A 268 -15.59 -36.10 -34.46
CA THR A 268 -16.56 -35.01 -34.67
C THR A 268 -16.16 -33.66 -34.10
N PHE A 269 -14.99 -33.56 -33.44
CA PHE A 269 -14.56 -32.36 -32.76
C PHE A 269 -13.20 -31.86 -33.25
N ASP A 270 -13.19 -30.73 -33.98
CA ASP A 270 -11.96 -30.08 -34.43
C ASP A 270 -11.31 -29.36 -33.28
N TYR A 271 -10.25 -29.94 -32.72
CA TYR A 271 -9.47 -29.31 -31.67
C TYR A 271 -8.42 -28.39 -32.25
N VAL A 272 -8.55 -27.06 -31.98
CA VAL A 272 -7.54 -26.05 -32.31
C VAL A 272 -6.85 -25.63 -31.03
N PHE A 273 -5.60 -26.03 -30.85
CA PHE A 273 -4.84 -25.75 -29.61
C PHE A 273 -4.77 -24.27 -29.26
N SER A 274 -4.57 -23.37 -30.24
CA SER A 274 -4.50 -21.93 -30.01
C SER A 274 -5.78 -21.37 -29.39
N ASP A 275 -6.95 -21.81 -29.83
CA ASP A 275 -8.23 -21.33 -29.35
C ASP A 275 -8.50 -21.75 -27.90
N TRP A 276 -8.18 -23.00 -27.58
CA TRP A 276 -8.34 -23.50 -26.19
C TRP A 276 -7.30 -22.93 -25.26
N LEU A 277 -6.08 -22.74 -25.74
CA LEU A 277 -5.04 -22.05 -24.97
C LEU A 277 -5.45 -20.59 -24.70
N TYR A 278 -5.96 -19.88 -25.71
CA TYR A 278 -6.49 -18.52 -25.55
C TYR A 278 -7.58 -18.46 -24.48
N ARG A 279 -8.58 -19.35 -24.53
CA ARG A 279 -9.65 -19.42 -23.52
C ARG A 279 -9.11 -19.66 -22.12
N ALA A 280 -8.12 -20.54 -21.96
CA ALA A 280 -7.48 -20.81 -20.69
C ALA A 280 -6.70 -19.58 -20.15
N LEU A 281 -6.01 -18.85 -21.04
CA LEU A 281 -5.30 -17.63 -20.67
C LEU A 281 -6.26 -16.50 -20.25
N VAL A 282 -7.36 -16.30 -20.99
CA VAL A 282 -8.42 -15.36 -20.60
C VAL A 282 -9.03 -15.76 -19.26
N PHE A 283 -9.29 -17.05 -19.04
CA PHE A 283 -9.79 -17.55 -17.75
C PHE A 283 -8.82 -17.23 -16.60
N LEU A 284 -7.51 -17.40 -16.79
CA LEU A 284 -6.49 -17.04 -15.78
C LEU A 284 -6.54 -15.55 -15.43
N VAL A 285 -6.65 -14.68 -16.43
CA VAL A 285 -6.71 -13.22 -16.22
C VAL A 285 -7.98 -12.81 -15.48
N VAL A 286 -9.14 -13.30 -15.91
CA VAL A 286 -10.44 -12.97 -15.30
C VAL A 286 -10.57 -13.52 -13.88
N SER A 287 -9.92 -14.64 -13.61
CA SER A 287 -9.89 -15.25 -12.27
C SER A 287 -8.94 -14.57 -11.29
N CYS A 288 -8.34 -13.41 -11.62
CA CYS A 288 -7.56 -12.64 -10.66
C CYS A 288 -8.44 -12.13 -9.50
N PRO A 289 -8.13 -12.42 -8.24
CA PRO A 289 -8.91 -11.93 -7.10
C PRO A 289 -8.55 -10.49 -6.71
N CYS A 290 -8.26 -9.62 -7.70
CA CYS A 290 -7.78 -8.26 -7.50
C CYS A 290 -8.68 -7.43 -6.56
N ALA A 291 -10.02 -7.57 -6.68
CA ALA A 291 -10.97 -6.89 -5.80
C ALA A 291 -10.87 -7.33 -4.33
N LEU A 292 -10.56 -8.61 -4.07
CA LEU A 292 -10.37 -9.13 -2.71
C LEU A 292 -9.11 -8.56 -2.08
N VAL A 293 -8.03 -8.47 -2.85
CA VAL A 293 -6.73 -7.94 -2.39
C VAL A 293 -6.84 -6.46 -2.05
N VAL A 294 -7.65 -5.69 -2.79
CA VAL A 294 -7.89 -4.25 -2.54
C VAL A 294 -8.86 -4.02 -1.38
N SER A 295 -9.94 -4.82 -1.29
CA SER A 295 -11.03 -4.57 -0.32
C SER A 295 -10.59 -4.76 1.12
N ILE A 296 -9.68 -5.70 1.39
CA ILE A 296 -9.25 -6.02 2.74
C ILE A 296 -8.42 -4.88 3.37
N PRO A 297 -7.35 -4.34 2.75
CA PRO A 297 -6.69 -3.16 3.29
C PRO A 297 -7.63 -1.96 3.46
N LEU A 298 -8.54 -1.72 2.49
CA LEU A 298 -9.50 -0.61 2.57
C LEU A 298 -10.46 -0.76 3.75
N SER A 299 -10.99 -1.95 4.02
CA SER A 299 -11.88 -2.19 5.15
C SER A 299 -11.18 -2.08 6.51
N TYR A 300 -9.85 -2.21 6.55
CA TYR A 300 -9.05 -2.04 7.77
C TYR A 300 -8.69 -0.60 8.08
N PHE A 301 -8.63 0.26 7.07
CA PHE A 301 -8.16 1.64 7.17
C PHE A 301 -9.30 2.66 6.95
N GLY A 302 -10.49 2.22 6.57
CA GLY A 302 -11.73 3.02 6.53
C GLY A 302 -12.44 2.97 7.85
#